data_a71f149ddeac5d7a5f633d6ef28f8ca0
#
_entry.id   a71f149ddeac5d7a5f633d6ef28f8ca0
#
_cell.length_a   1.000
_cell.length_b   1.000
_cell.length_c   1.000
_cell.angle_alpha   90.00
_cell.angle_beta   90.00
_cell.angle_gamma   90.00
#
_symmetry.space_group_name_H-M   'P 1'
#
loop_
_entity.id
_entity.type
_entity.pdbx_description
1 polymer ?
#
loop_
_entity_poly.entity_id
_entity_poly.type
_entity_poly.pdbx_seq_one_letter_code
_entity_poly.pdbx_strand_id
1 'polypeptide(L)'
;MKTKINEFIKMKGKNFSTNNTGKRKKTDFYETPYSLTELLLEKENIIGEILEPSCGKGAIVKVLQKLGYSMSFYDKEKNFLKETKKYHTIITNPPFSLAFEFIKKAKEISDIFFFLLPLSYLHGKKRFDEVWTDKKFPLARIYVFTRYPLLGEKLREDGKHNTGMMVYAWYVWEKNYKGEPVIRWLDNNKYIIKRREGYNHCLWDIKQKMNNLDL
;
A
#
# COMPACT_ATOMS: atom_id res chain seq x y z
N MET A 1 10.50 -34.08 37.98
CA MET A 1 11.10 -33.19 36.95
C MET A 1 10.56 -33.43 35.53
N LYS A 2 10.29 -34.69 35.14
CA LYS A 2 9.71 -35.04 33.81
C LYS A 2 8.28 -34.53 33.57
N THR A 3 7.44 -34.41 34.59
CA THR A 3 6.04 -33.98 34.48
C THR A 3 5.90 -32.48 34.07
N LYS A 4 6.75 -31.61 34.65
CA LYS A 4 6.74 -30.16 34.29
C LYS A 4 7.21 -29.86 32.88
N ILE A 5 8.12 -30.68 32.35
CA ILE A 5 8.62 -30.53 30.95
C ILE A 5 7.51 -30.90 29.96
N ASN A 6 6.72 -31.94 30.27
CA ASN A 6 5.61 -32.35 29.40
C ASN A 6 4.46 -31.35 29.38
N GLU A 7 4.18 -30.63 30.49
CA GLU A 7 3.22 -29.53 30.52
C GLU A 7 3.72 -28.32 29.72
N PHE A 8 5.02 -28.02 29.81
CA PHE A 8 5.63 -26.93 29.01
C PHE A 8 5.62 -27.21 27.51
N ILE A 9 5.78 -28.48 27.12
CA ILE A 9 5.70 -28.90 25.70
C ILE A 9 4.24 -28.83 25.22
N LYS A 10 3.27 -29.16 26.06
CA LYS A 10 1.84 -29.06 25.73
C LYS A 10 1.34 -27.61 25.61
N MET A 11 1.99 -26.64 26.28
CA MET A 11 1.70 -25.21 26.13
C MET A 11 2.26 -24.60 24.86
N LYS A 12 3.30 -25.19 24.25
CA LYS A 12 3.84 -24.74 22.94
C LYS A 12 2.97 -25.10 21.73
N GLY A 13 1.92 -25.90 21.92
CA GLY A 13 1.00 -26.28 20.84
C GLY A 13 -0.19 -25.35 20.62
N LYS A 14 -0.32 -24.26 21.38
CA LYS A 14 -1.22 -23.18 20.96
C LYS A 14 -0.49 -22.34 19.93
N ASN A 15 -0.63 -22.76 18.67
CA ASN A 15 -0.33 -21.90 17.56
C ASN A 15 -0.96 -20.53 17.85
N PHE A 16 -0.15 -19.47 17.90
CA PHE A 16 -0.57 -18.11 17.61
C PHE A 16 -0.96 -18.00 16.13
N SER A 17 -1.68 -18.96 15.63
CA SER A 17 -2.45 -18.86 14.41
C SER A 17 -3.55 -17.87 14.77
N THR A 18 -3.40 -16.65 14.33
CA THR A 18 -4.48 -15.69 14.21
C THR A 18 -5.75 -16.47 13.90
N ASN A 19 -6.74 -16.37 14.76
CA ASN A 19 -8.08 -16.93 14.54
C ASN A 19 -8.62 -16.31 13.25
N ASN A 20 -8.25 -16.87 12.13
CA ASN A 20 -8.73 -16.52 10.81
C ASN A 20 -10.11 -17.16 10.61
N THR A 21 -11.05 -16.83 11.53
CA THR A 21 -12.47 -17.15 11.39
C THR A 21 -13.15 -16.27 10.35
N GLY A 22 -12.43 -15.31 9.78
CA GLY A 22 -12.90 -14.52 8.67
C GLY A 22 -12.84 -15.32 7.37
N LYS A 23 -13.98 -15.69 6.81
CA LYS A 23 -14.07 -16.09 5.40
C LYS A 23 -13.33 -15.04 4.58
N ARG A 24 -12.15 -15.38 4.04
CA ARG A 24 -11.48 -14.53 3.03
C ARG A 24 -12.54 -14.19 2.00
N LYS A 25 -12.79 -12.90 1.78
CA LYS A 25 -13.66 -12.50 0.68
C LYS A 25 -13.12 -13.15 -0.57
N LYS A 26 -14.00 -13.77 -1.38
CA LYS A 26 -13.66 -14.37 -2.68
C LYS A 26 -13.03 -13.39 -3.67
N THR A 27 -13.02 -12.09 -3.35
CA THR A 27 -12.39 -11.02 -4.11
C THR A 27 -11.38 -10.30 -3.20
N ASP A 28 -10.12 -10.28 -3.61
CA ASP A 28 -9.01 -9.51 -3.00
C ASP A 28 -9.20 -7.98 -3.15
N PHE A 29 -10.46 -7.52 -3.11
CA PHE A 29 -10.80 -6.12 -3.28
C PHE A 29 -10.83 -5.41 -1.92
N TYR A 30 -9.87 -4.52 -1.72
CA TYR A 30 -9.79 -3.62 -0.57
C TYR A 30 -9.68 -2.18 -1.07
N GLU A 31 -10.73 -1.40 -0.89
CA GLU A 31 -10.74 0.01 -1.25
C GLU A 31 -9.67 0.75 -0.45
N THR A 32 -8.81 1.49 -1.13
CA THR A 32 -7.74 2.29 -0.52
C THR A 32 -8.33 3.57 0.05
N PRO A 33 -8.18 3.88 1.34
CA PRO A 33 -8.55 5.19 1.88
C PRO A 33 -7.79 6.31 1.16
N TYR A 34 -8.46 7.39 0.78
CA TYR A 34 -7.85 8.53 0.09
C TYR A 34 -6.64 9.09 0.83
N SER A 35 -6.73 9.16 2.16
CA SER A 35 -5.68 9.65 3.03
C SER A 35 -4.33 8.92 2.88
N LEU A 36 -4.32 7.66 2.50
CA LEU A 36 -3.07 6.91 2.32
C LEU A 36 -2.30 7.40 1.09
N THR A 37 -3.02 7.72 0.02
CA THR A 37 -2.43 8.31 -1.18
C THR A 37 -2.03 9.77 -0.95
N GLU A 38 -2.88 10.56 -0.27
CA GLU A 38 -2.59 11.95 0.07
C GLU A 38 -1.29 12.08 0.90
N LEU A 39 -1.12 11.23 1.91
CA LEU A 39 0.09 11.20 2.73
C LEU A 39 1.35 10.82 1.95
N LEU A 40 1.23 9.91 0.99
CA LEU A 40 2.34 9.58 0.09
C LEU A 40 2.75 10.81 -0.72
N LEU A 41 1.77 11.51 -1.30
CA LEU A 41 2.00 12.70 -2.14
C LEU A 41 2.51 13.93 -1.36
N GLU A 42 2.40 13.94 -0.03
CA GLU A 42 3.11 14.92 0.82
C GLU A 42 4.65 14.67 0.85
N LYS A 43 5.10 13.50 0.43
CA LYS A 43 6.51 13.07 0.53
C LYS A 43 7.15 12.72 -0.81
N GLU A 44 6.35 12.40 -1.80
CA GLU A 44 6.77 11.98 -3.12
C GLU A 44 6.14 12.85 -4.19
N ASN A 45 6.94 13.28 -5.13
CA ASN A 45 6.47 13.96 -6.34
C ASN A 45 6.27 12.92 -7.43
N ILE A 46 5.05 12.79 -7.92
CA ILE A 46 4.70 11.89 -9.03
C ILE A 46 4.88 12.66 -10.33
N ILE A 47 5.71 12.15 -11.23
CA ILE A 47 6.02 12.81 -12.49
C ILE A 47 5.82 11.89 -13.69
N GLY A 48 5.82 12.48 -14.88
CA GLY A 48 5.76 11.79 -16.16
C GLY A 48 4.40 11.14 -16.44
N GLU A 49 4.41 10.17 -17.33
CA GLU A 49 3.19 9.41 -17.66
C GLU A 49 2.86 8.39 -16.57
N ILE A 50 1.67 8.49 -16.00
CA ILE A 50 1.22 7.74 -14.82
C ILE A 50 0.24 6.64 -15.23
N LEU A 51 0.37 5.46 -14.60
CA LEU A 51 -0.58 4.36 -14.71
C LEU A 51 -1.05 3.89 -13.33
N GLU A 52 -2.37 3.72 -13.16
CA GLU A 52 -3.01 2.92 -12.10
C GLU A 52 -3.65 1.66 -12.73
N PRO A 53 -3.00 0.48 -12.65
CA PRO A 53 -3.46 -0.71 -13.38
C PRO A 53 -4.49 -1.57 -12.64
N SER A 54 -4.92 -1.16 -11.44
CA SER A 54 -5.85 -1.91 -10.59
C SER A 54 -6.71 -0.96 -9.78
N CYS A 55 -7.37 -0.02 -10.49
CA CYS A 55 -7.97 1.17 -9.88
C CYS A 55 -9.19 0.87 -8.98
N GLY A 56 -9.84 -0.29 -9.13
CA GLY A 56 -11.05 -0.64 -8.41
C GLY A 56 -12.12 0.44 -8.55
N LYS A 57 -12.53 1.06 -7.42
CA LYS A 57 -13.47 2.19 -7.42
C LYS A 57 -12.80 3.56 -7.69
N GLY A 58 -11.53 3.56 -8.07
CA GLY A 58 -10.79 4.75 -8.44
C GLY A 58 -10.32 5.61 -7.27
N ALA A 59 -10.06 5.04 -6.10
CA ALA A 59 -9.66 5.83 -4.94
C ALA A 59 -8.35 6.58 -5.15
N ILE A 60 -7.31 5.90 -5.64
CA ILE A 60 -6.01 6.52 -5.97
C ILE A 60 -6.18 7.51 -7.13
N VAL A 61 -6.92 7.12 -8.18
CA VAL A 61 -7.19 7.96 -9.36
C VAL A 61 -7.83 9.29 -8.96
N LYS A 62 -8.86 9.26 -8.10
CA LYS A 62 -9.56 10.47 -7.64
C LYS A 62 -8.65 11.44 -6.88
N VAL A 63 -7.73 10.92 -6.06
CA VAL A 63 -6.75 11.75 -5.36
C VAL A 63 -5.81 12.42 -6.34
N LEU A 64 -5.22 11.66 -7.25
CA LEU A 64 -4.29 12.19 -8.24
C LEU A 64 -4.96 13.21 -9.19
N GLN A 65 -6.14 12.88 -9.73
CA GLN A 65 -6.88 13.80 -10.61
C GLN A 65 -7.27 15.10 -9.90
N LYS A 66 -7.65 15.04 -8.62
CA LYS A 66 -7.98 16.23 -7.84
C LYS A 66 -6.77 17.15 -7.62
N LEU A 67 -5.57 16.58 -7.58
CA LEU A 67 -4.31 17.33 -7.50
C LEU A 67 -3.79 17.79 -8.89
N GLY A 68 -4.55 17.54 -9.96
CA GLY A 68 -4.23 18.00 -11.31
C GLY A 68 -3.40 17.03 -12.14
N TYR A 69 -3.15 15.81 -11.65
CA TYR A 69 -2.42 14.82 -12.44
C TYR A 69 -3.28 14.23 -13.57
N SER A 70 -2.74 14.16 -14.77
CA SER A 70 -3.29 13.38 -15.88
C SER A 70 -2.70 11.98 -15.84
N MET A 71 -3.54 10.95 -15.99
CA MET A 71 -3.10 9.57 -15.85
C MET A 71 -3.95 8.57 -16.64
N SER A 72 -3.35 7.44 -16.98
CA SER A 72 -4.05 6.26 -17.46
C SER A 72 -4.47 5.38 -16.29
N PHE A 73 -5.64 4.77 -16.37
CA PHE A 73 -6.09 3.82 -15.35
C PHE A 73 -7.04 2.79 -15.95
N TYR A 74 -7.07 1.60 -15.35
CA TYR A 74 -8.01 0.52 -15.65
C TYR A 74 -8.10 -0.45 -14.47
N ASP A 75 -9.02 -1.39 -14.52
CA ASP A 75 -9.17 -2.47 -13.54
C ASP A 75 -9.17 -3.83 -14.29
N LYS A 76 -9.97 -4.77 -13.85
CA LYS A 76 -9.99 -6.16 -14.32
C LYS A 76 -10.32 -6.34 -15.81
N GLU A 77 -10.90 -5.34 -16.44
CA GLU A 77 -11.19 -5.32 -17.89
C GLU A 77 -9.91 -5.38 -18.73
N LYS A 78 -8.77 -4.94 -18.18
CA LYS A 78 -7.47 -5.05 -18.83
C LYS A 78 -6.48 -5.80 -17.95
N ASN A 79 -5.77 -6.74 -18.54
CA ASN A 79 -4.76 -7.51 -17.81
C ASN A 79 -3.43 -6.79 -17.76
N PHE A 80 -3.08 -6.23 -16.61
CA PHE A 80 -1.81 -5.53 -16.40
C PHE A 80 -0.58 -6.37 -16.74
N LEU A 81 -0.61 -7.68 -16.51
CA LEU A 81 0.54 -8.56 -16.81
C LEU A 81 0.83 -8.67 -18.31
N LYS A 82 -0.14 -8.27 -19.16
CA LYS A 82 0.03 -8.20 -20.63
C LYS A 82 0.31 -6.78 -21.13
N GLU A 83 0.42 -5.78 -20.24
CA GLU A 83 0.72 -4.40 -20.63
C GLU A 83 2.12 -4.32 -21.24
N THR A 84 2.26 -3.59 -22.36
CA THR A 84 3.53 -3.40 -23.08
C THR A 84 3.93 -1.94 -23.19
N LYS A 85 2.95 -1.03 -23.01
CA LYS A 85 3.24 0.41 -23.00
C LYS A 85 4.15 0.75 -21.82
N LYS A 86 5.10 1.64 -22.06
CA LYS A 86 5.98 2.17 -21.02
C LYS A 86 5.32 3.37 -20.34
N TYR A 87 5.58 3.49 -19.05
CA TYR A 87 5.14 4.59 -18.22
C TYR A 87 6.33 5.11 -17.42
N HIS A 88 6.30 6.37 -17.04
CA HIS A 88 7.29 6.85 -16.09
C HIS A 88 6.95 6.32 -14.69
N THR A 89 5.70 6.45 -14.28
CA THR A 89 5.25 6.12 -12.93
C THR A 89 4.09 5.12 -12.94
N ILE A 90 4.17 4.10 -12.07
CA ILE A 90 3.03 3.24 -11.75
C ILE A 90 2.71 3.41 -10.27
N ILE A 91 1.43 3.62 -9.92
CA ILE A 91 0.97 3.70 -8.54
C ILE A 91 -0.29 2.88 -8.37
N THR A 92 -0.29 1.93 -7.42
CA THR A 92 -1.42 1.02 -7.23
C THR A 92 -1.47 0.37 -5.85
N ASN A 93 -2.65 -0.10 -5.48
CA ASN A 93 -2.88 -1.11 -4.47
C ASN A 93 -3.17 -2.44 -5.21
N PRO A 94 -2.16 -3.25 -5.51
CA PRO A 94 -2.34 -4.44 -6.34
C PRO A 94 -3.12 -5.54 -5.62
N PRO A 95 -3.77 -6.46 -6.34
CA PRO A 95 -4.27 -7.68 -5.74
C PRO A 95 -3.11 -8.42 -5.05
N PHE A 96 -3.22 -8.68 -3.75
CA PHE A 96 -2.09 -9.23 -2.97
C PHE A 96 -1.66 -10.62 -3.43
N SER A 97 -2.60 -11.40 -3.97
CA SER A 97 -2.31 -12.69 -4.58
C SER A 97 -1.44 -12.61 -5.84
N LEU A 98 -1.44 -11.48 -6.53
CA LEU A 98 -0.68 -11.21 -7.76
C LEU A 98 0.42 -10.16 -7.57
N ALA A 99 0.66 -9.71 -6.33
CA ALA A 99 1.59 -8.61 -6.07
C ALA A 99 3.02 -8.89 -6.56
N PHE A 100 3.44 -10.15 -6.53
CA PHE A 100 4.76 -10.54 -7.01
C PHE A 100 4.89 -10.38 -8.53
N GLU A 101 3.90 -10.83 -9.27
CA GLU A 101 3.82 -10.72 -10.73
C GLU A 101 3.66 -9.25 -11.15
N PHE A 102 2.89 -8.48 -10.39
CA PHE A 102 2.74 -7.03 -10.59
C PHE A 102 4.07 -6.29 -10.43
N ILE A 103 4.87 -6.63 -9.40
CA ILE A 103 6.21 -6.03 -9.21
C ILE A 103 7.10 -6.33 -10.41
N LYS A 104 7.14 -7.59 -10.87
CA LYS A 104 7.95 -7.99 -12.03
C LYS A 104 7.54 -7.21 -13.27
N LYS A 105 6.24 -7.11 -13.54
CA LYS A 105 5.70 -6.35 -14.67
C LYS A 105 6.01 -4.86 -14.55
N ALA A 106 5.84 -4.25 -13.38
CA ALA A 106 6.14 -2.84 -13.17
C ALA A 106 7.62 -2.53 -13.45
N LYS A 107 8.55 -3.39 -13.01
CA LYS A 107 9.99 -3.26 -13.34
C LYS A 107 10.28 -3.28 -14.84
N GLU A 108 9.47 -3.99 -15.63
CA GLU A 108 9.64 -4.06 -17.08
C GLU A 108 9.20 -2.76 -17.78
N ILE A 109 8.14 -2.11 -17.29
CA ILE A 109 7.42 -1.08 -18.02
C ILE A 109 7.40 0.30 -17.37
N SER A 110 8.11 0.48 -16.23
CA SER A 110 8.19 1.80 -15.59
C SER A 110 9.60 2.18 -15.17
N ASP A 111 9.79 3.44 -14.75
CA ASP A 111 11.04 3.93 -14.17
C ASP A 111 10.95 4.05 -12.63
N ILE A 112 9.75 4.29 -12.10
CA ILE A 112 9.44 4.28 -10.67
C ILE A 112 8.05 3.70 -10.45
N PHE A 113 7.87 2.95 -9.35
CA PHE A 113 6.53 2.51 -8.98
C PHE A 113 6.30 2.45 -7.48
N PHE A 114 5.04 2.72 -7.12
CA PHE A 114 4.53 2.83 -5.75
C PHE A 114 3.45 1.79 -5.52
N PHE A 115 3.74 0.79 -4.69
CA PHE A 115 2.76 -0.26 -4.36
C PHE A 115 2.40 -0.23 -2.89
N LEU A 116 1.09 -0.23 -2.62
CA LEU A 116 0.57 -0.38 -1.26
C LEU A 116 0.49 -1.86 -0.91
N LEU A 117 1.35 -2.32 0.00
CA LEU A 117 1.47 -3.73 0.36
C LEU A 117 1.50 -3.92 1.89
N PRO A 118 1.13 -5.12 2.39
CA PRO A 118 1.34 -5.46 3.79
C PRO A 118 2.83 -5.43 4.15
N LEU A 119 3.19 -5.02 5.39
CA LEU A 119 4.58 -5.08 5.85
C LEU A 119 5.14 -6.50 5.87
N SER A 120 4.30 -7.50 6.08
CA SER A 120 4.68 -8.91 5.97
C SER A 120 5.20 -9.30 4.58
N TYR A 121 4.99 -8.44 3.58
CA TYR A 121 5.50 -8.67 2.22
C TYR A 121 7.04 -8.62 2.15
N LEU A 122 7.70 -7.95 3.09
CA LEU A 122 9.17 -7.94 3.22
C LEU A 122 9.75 -9.33 3.51
N HIS A 123 8.95 -10.23 4.08
CA HIS A 123 9.37 -11.58 4.40
C HIS A 123 9.13 -12.53 3.23
N GLY A 124 10.06 -13.47 3.01
CA GLY A 124 9.88 -14.60 2.10
C GLY A 124 11.06 -14.83 1.15
N LYS A 125 11.53 -16.08 1.09
CA LYS A 125 12.73 -16.47 0.35
C LYS A 125 12.64 -16.12 -1.15
N LYS A 126 11.53 -16.46 -1.81
CA LYS A 126 11.33 -16.14 -3.23
C LYS A 126 11.41 -14.65 -3.51
N ARG A 127 10.79 -13.82 -2.65
CA ARG A 127 10.85 -12.35 -2.78
C ARG A 127 12.25 -11.81 -2.53
N PHE A 128 12.96 -12.40 -1.57
CA PHE A 128 14.36 -12.05 -1.33
C PHE A 128 15.17 -12.26 -2.61
N ASP A 129 15.11 -13.42 -3.21
CA ASP A 129 15.93 -13.78 -4.36
C ASP A 129 15.60 -13.00 -5.64
N GLU A 130 14.31 -12.70 -5.88
CA GLU A 130 13.85 -12.18 -7.16
C GLU A 130 13.44 -10.68 -7.11
N VAL A 131 13.25 -10.11 -5.92
CA VAL A 131 12.77 -8.72 -5.79
C VAL A 131 13.73 -7.87 -4.99
N TRP A 132 14.13 -8.31 -3.77
CA TRP A 132 14.89 -7.47 -2.85
C TRP A 132 16.38 -7.35 -3.21
N THR A 133 16.93 -8.36 -3.87
CA THR A 133 18.34 -8.38 -4.31
C THR A 133 18.57 -7.77 -5.70
N ASP A 134 17.53 -7.33 -6.37
CA ASP A 134 17.62 -6.74 -7.71
C ASP A 134 18.26 -5.35 -7.67
N LYS A 135 19.51 -5.27 -8.11
CA LYS A 135 20.30 -4.03 -8.15
C LYS A 135 19.95 -3.11 -9.32
N LYS A 136 19.25 -3.60 -10.34
CA LYS A 136 18.86 -2.77 -11.49
C LYS A 136 17.59 -1.97 -11.19
N PHE A 137 16.71 -2.56 -10.40
CA PHE A 137 15.47 -1.93 -9.99
C PHE A 137 15.21 -2.17 -8.50
N PRO A 138 16.03 -1.57 -7.63
CA PRO A 138 15.98 -1.83 -6.21
C PRO A 138 14.78 -1.18 -5.53
N LEU A 139 14.44 -1.71 -4.36
CA LEU A 139 13.59 -1.00 -3.41
C LEU A 139 14.33 0.23 -2.90
N ALA A 140 13.76 1.41 -3.09
CA ALA A 140 14.37 2.67 -2.68
C ALA A 140 13.85 3.16 -1.32
N ARG A 141 12.53 3.09 -1.09
CA ARG A 141 11.89 3.63 0.11
C ARG A 141 10.70 2.78 0.54
N ILE A 142 10.44 2.78 1.84
CA ILE A 142 9.23 2.21 2.44
C ILE A 142 8.61 3.28 3.33
N TYR A 143 7.36 3.60 3.12
CA TYR A 143 6.59 4.52 3.94
C TYR A 143 5.60 3.76 4.82
N VAL A 144 5.92 3.65 6.09
CA VAL A 144 5.12 2.93 7.09
C VAL A 144 4.11 3.90 7.73
N PHE A 145 2.87 3.49 7.84
CA PHE A 145 1.84 4.28 8.54
C PHE A 145 1.98 4.13 10.06
N THR A 146 1.84 5.23 10.80
CA THR A 146 1.92 5.23 12.27
C THR A 146 0.73 4.55 12.94
N ARG A 147 -0.39 4.41 12.24
CA ARG A 147 -1.58 3.67 12.67
C ARG A 147 -2.00 2.67 11.61
N TYR A 148 -2.68 1.61 12.02
CA TYR A 148 -3.25 0.64 11.09
C TYR A 148 -4.19 1.34 10.10
N PRO A 149 -3.86 1.37 8.81
CA PRO A 149 -4.79 1.87 7.82
C PRO A 149 -5.93 0.87 7.64
N LEU A 150 -7.14 1.34 7.81
CA LEU A 150 -8.32 0.52 7.58
C LEU A 150 -8.60 0.47 6.08
N LEU A 151 -8.20 -0.62 5.44
CA LEU A 151 -8.61 -0.89 4.07
C LEU A 151 -10.04 -1.44 4.07
N GLY A 152 -10.94 -0.73 3.40
CA GLY A 152 -12.36 -1.07 3.31
C GLY A 152 -13.18 -0.54 4.49
N GLU A 153 -14.22 0.20 4.15
CA GLU A 153 -15.11 0.87 5.09
C GLU A 153 -16.19 -0.08 5.64
N LYS A 154 -15.86 -0.94 6.60
CA LYS A 154 -16.90 -1.53 7.44
C LYS A 154 -16.70 -1.07 8.86
N LEU A 155 -17.58 -0.19 9.31
CA LEU A 155 -17.82 0.03 10.72
C LEU A 155 -18.38 -1.27 11.32
N ARG A 156 -17.99 -1.58 12.54
CA ARG A 156 -18.64 -2.60 13.37
C ARG A 156 -20.06 -2.12 13.69
N GLU A 157 -20.93 -3.05 14.11
CA GLU A 157 -22.30 -2.74 14.56
C GLU A 157 -22.34 -1.71 15.69
N ASP A 158 -21.27 -1.62 16.50
CA ASP A 158 -21.07 -0.61 17.56
C ASP A 158 -20.55 0.75 17.07
N GLY A 159 -20.52 0.98 15.74
CA GLY A 159 -20.03 2.21 15.13
C GLY A 159 -18.50 2.39 15.16
N LYS A 160 -17.77 1.45 15.75
CA LYS A 160 -16.30 1.48 15.80
C LYS A 160 -15.69 0.86 14.56
N HIS A 161 -14.51 1.32 14.21
CA HIS A 161 -13.75 0.72 13.12
C HIS A 161 -13.26 -0.68 13.51
N ASN A 162 -13.35 -1.64 12.59
CA ASN A 162 -12.61 -2.88 12.75
C ASN A 162 -11.13 -2.56 12.87
N THR A 163 -10.49 -2.98 13.95
CA THR A 163 -9.04 -2.94 14.08
C THR A 163 -8.46 -4.00 13.14
N GLY A 164 -8.02 -3.56 11.96
CA GLY A 164 -7.28 -4.45 11.06
C GLY A 164 -5.97 -4.86 11.73
N MET A 165 -5.65 -6.16 11.71
CA MET A 165 -4.37 -6.64 12.24
C MET A 165 -3.23 -6.53 11.22
N MET A 166 -3.49 -6.05 10.01
CA MET A 166 -2.48 -5.94 8.96
C MET A 166 -1.92 -4.52 8.88
N VAL A 167 -0.63 -4.41 9.05
CA VAL A 167 0.12 -3.18 8.82
C VAL A 167 0.45 -3.09 7.33
N TYR A 168 0.13 -1.95 6.74
CA TYR A 168 0.43 -1.64 5.34
C TYR A 168 1.49 -0.56 5.26
N ALA A 169 2.18 -0.52 4.13
CA ALA A 169 3.13 0.52 3.78
C ALA A 169 3.10 0.78 2.27
N TRP A 170 3.49 1.97 1.86
CA TRP A 170 3.86 2.22 0.49
C TRP A 170 5.31 1.79 0.28
N TYR A 171 5.51 0.94 -0.71
CA TYR A 171 6.81 0.51 -1.19
C TYR A 171 7.13 1.26 -2.47
N VAL A 172 8.34 1.82 -2.56
CA VAL A 172 8.80 2.58 -3.71
C VAL A 172 10.01 1.91 -4.31
N TRP A 173 9.88 1.41 -5.52
CA TRP A 173 11.00 0.94 -6.33
C TRP A 173 11.36 1.99 -7.36
N GLU A 174 12.65 2.20 -7.54
CA GLU A 174 13.17 3.23 -8.43
C GLU A 174 14.35 2.68 -9.23
N LYS A 175 14.22 2.76 -10.54
CA LYS A 175 15.24 2.25 -11.47
C LYS A 175 16.56 2.98 -11.28
N ASN A 176 17.63 2.20 -11.21
CA ASN A 176 18.99 2.70 -11.01
C ASN A 176 19.24 3.47 -9.68
N TYR A 177 18.33 3.38 -8.72
CA TYR A 177 18.60 3.91 -7.37
C TYR A 177 19.88 3.28 -6.80
N LYS A 178 20.75 4.09 -6.16
CA LYS A 178 22.10 3.66 -5.70
C LYS A 178 22.23 3.53 -4.19
N GLY A 179 21.20 3.90 -3.43
CA GLY A 179 21.21 3.83 -1.98
C GLY A 179 20.66 2.52 -1.42
N GLU A 180 20.83 2.34 -0.12
CA GLU A 180 20.11 1.32 0.64
C GLU A 180 18.64 1.73 0.81
N PRO A 181 17.71 0.77 0.95
CA PRO A 181 16.30 1.08 1.19
C PRO A 181 16.10 1.92 2.45
N VAL A 182 15.40 3.05 2.33
CA VAL A 182 15.12 3.95 3.46
C VAL A 182 13.72 3.70 3.99
N ILE A 183 13.58 3.55 5.31
CA ILE A 183 12.28 3.48 5.98
C ILE A 183 11.91 4.88 6.46
N ARG A 184 10.67 5.30 6.16
CA ARG A 184 10.08 6.57 6.59
C ARG A 184 8.70 6.32 7.18
N TRP A 185 8.18 7.27 7.94
CA TRP A 185 6.86 7.17 8.56
C TRP A 185 5.91 8.21 8.00
N LEU A 186 4.65 7.78 7.79
CA LEU A 186 3.53 8.64 7.43
C LEU A 186 2.58 8.70 8.63
N ASP A 187 2.42 9.90 9.21
CA ASP A 187 1.48 10.07 10.31
C ASP A 187 0.04 10.20 9.80
N ASN A 188 -0.67 9.09 9.83
CA ASN A 188 -2.08 9.02 9.47
C ASN A 188 -3.04 9.27 10.66
N ASN A 189 -2.52 9.64 11.84
CA ASN A 189 -3.34 9.89 13.02
C ASN A 189 -4.24 11.12 12.83
N LYS A 190 -3.75 12.16 12.16
CA LYS A 190 -4.52 13.38 11.84
C LYS A 190 -5.83 13.10 11.08
N TYR A 191 -5.85 12.07 10.26
CA TYR A 191 -7.05 11.68 9.49
C TYR A 191 -8.05 10.87 10.32
N ILE A 192 -7.58 10.14 11.33
CA ILE A 192 -8.44 9.42 12.28
C ILE A 192 -9.19 10.42 13.16
N ILE A 193 -8.52 11.47 13.63
CA ILE A 193 -9.11 12.53 14.45
C ILE A 193 -10.19 13.28 13.65
N LYS A 194 -9.88 13.76 12.45
CA LYS A 194 -10.82 14.48 11.58
C LYS A 194 -12.07 13.63 11.24
N ARG A 195 -11.93 12.33 11.07
CA ARG A 195 -13.06 11.41 10.86
C ARG A 195 -13.99 11.31 12.07
N ARG A 196 -13.45 11.37 13.30
CA ARG A 196 -14.25 11.39 14.54
C ARG A 196 -15.04 12.69 14.69
N GLU A 197 -14.58 13.76 14.11
CA GLU A 197 -15.22 15.09 14.11
C GLU A 197 -16.19 15.30 12.93
N GLY A 198 -16.50 14.25 12.16
CA GLY A 198 -17.43 14.31 11.04
C GLY A 198 -16.88 14.94 9.76
N TYR A 199 -15.60 15.23 9.70
CA TYR A 199 -14.95 15.77 8.50
C TYR A 199 -14.63 14.67 7.48
N ASN A 200 -15.41 14.61 6.42
CA ASN A 200 -15.24 13.61 5.35
C ASN A 200 -14.18 13.96 4.30
N HIS A 201 -13.48 15.11 4.40
CA HIS A 201 -12.57 15.55 3.34
C HIS A 201 -11.30 16.22 3.86
N CYS A 202 -10.16 15.60 3.61
CA CYS A 202 -8.84 16.14 3.90
C CYS A 202 -8.14 16.80 2.69
N LEU A 203 -8.79 16.80 1.54
CA LEU A 203 -8.25 17.35 0.29
C LEU A 203 -8.15 18.88 0.24
N TRP A 204 -8.85 19.58 1.14
CA TRP A 204 -8.83 21.05 1.17
C TRP A 204 -7.50 21.61 1.70
N ASP A 205 -6.90 20.94 2.67
CA ASP A 205 -5.66 21.40 3.31
C ASP A 205 -4.42 21.25 2.40
N ILE A 206 -4.43 20.28 1.49
CA ILE A 206 -3.32 20.04 0.57
C ILE A 206 -3.26 21.14 -0.50
N LYS A 207 -4.42 21.54 -1.02
CA LYS A 207 -4.51 22.62 -2.01
C LYS A 207 -4.04 23.98 -1.47
N GLN A 208 -4.29 24.26 -0.20
CA GLN A 208 -3.78 25.46 0.48
C GLN A 208 -2.24 25.41 0.66
N LYS A 209 -1.68 24.25 0.95
CA LYS A 209 -0.22 24.09 1.08
C LYS A 209 0.52 24.17 -0.24
N MET A 210 -0.05 23.65 -1.33
CA MET A 210 0.55 23.76 -2.66
C MET A 210 0.50 25.20 -3.18
N ASN A 211 -0.58 25.94 -2.95
CA ASN A 211 -0.67 27.35 -3.31
C ASN A 211 0.26 28.27 -2.48
N ASN A 212 0.78 27.79 -1.33
CA ASN A 212 1.73 28.52 -0.49
C ASN A 212 3.20 28.15 -0.76
N LEU A 213 3.47 27.22 -1.69
CA LEU A 213 4.82 26.84 -2.12
C LEU A 213 5.24 27.52 -3.43
N ASP A 214 4.31 28.23 -4.07
CA ASP A 214 4.55 29.01 -5.31
C ASP A 214 4.73 30.53 -5.03
N LEU A 215 5.19 30.91 -3.81
CA LEU A 215 5.56 32.29 -3.44
C LEU A 215 7.01 32.36 -2.96
#